data_8b8ce94c90c2a8ab85cdf27fa52f2081
#
_entry.id   8b8ce94c90c2a8ab85cdf27fa52f2081
#
_cell.length_a   1.000
_cell.length_b   1.000
_cell.length_c   1.000
_cell.angle_alpha   90.00
_cell.angle_beta   90.00
_cell.angle_gamma   90.00
#
_symmetry.space_group_name_H-M   'P 1'
#
loop_
_entity.id
_entity.type
_entity.pdbx_description
1 polymer ?
#
loop_
_entity_poly.entity_id
_entity_poly.type
_entity_poly.pdbx_seq_one_letter_code
_entity_poly.pdbx_strand_id
1 'polypeptide(L)'
;MKERLTGFFTKYLKNYIFVELSEDFLERLGVSDILSGVPVPIKNEDMKDFAEGGMSAARLGQRMVFITGCDPAFRYVEAYKEYLKRAFDDSLLSVILKSAGDSMEKGDFYTACINYRAAVVIGGGMESLFGYAISSRSIYLESDDEEEIGNFKDESMECVEQLTIRYPEFAPAHYYLGYAYLNMGLYIKAKLAWKDFVKLGESAFSEANSNDAEFMKDALIEIRERLEALESPVKIEEGCNHVIAGRFDKGMDILEPFVESKAITWWPFHYYLGVAYFRCGLLDKAEARFKDALKLDPSNIATMRELSGVYDYLGKKDMAEKYRKKADAIEDRE
;
A
#
# COMPACT_ATOMS: atom_id res chain seq x y z
N MET A 1 2.63 13.40 0.29
CA MET A 1 3.09 12.26 1.11
C MET A 1 2.49 12.42 2.49
N LYS A 2 1.83 11.38 3.01
CA LYS A 2 1.28 11.42 4.35
C LYS A 2 2.40 11.23 5.38
N GLU A 3 2.21 11.79 6.60
CA GLU A 3 3.22 11.70 7.66
C GLU A 3 3.25 10.33 8.36
N ARG A 4 2.45 9.34 7.87
CA ARG A 4 2.23 8.05 8.54
C ARG A 4 3.52 7.27 8.84
N LEU A 5 4.52 7.33 7.97
CA LEU A 5 5.78 6.62 8.18
C LEU A 5 6.83 7.41 8.98
N THR A 6 6.61 8.71 9.24
CA THR A 6 7.59 9.55 9.94
C THR A 6 7.90 8.99 11.33
N GLY A 7 6.90 8.50 12.07
CA GLY A 7 7.09 7.88 13.38
C GLY A 7 8.03 6.68 13.38
N PHE A 8 7.97 5.85 12.34
CA PHE A 8 8.85 4.67 12.20
C PHE A 8 10.29 5.05 11.88
N PHE A 9 10.51 6.16 11.18
CA PHE A 9 11.85 6.57 10.75
C PHE A 9 12.54 7.52 11.72
N THR A 10 11.81 8.34 12.48
CA THR A 10 12.41 9.27 13.45
C THR A 10 13.20 8.58 14.57
N LYS A 11 12.93 7.28 14.81
CA LYS A 11 13.76 6.48 15.75
C LYS A 11 15.25 6.45 15.36
N TYR A 12 15.57 6.57 14.07
CA TYR A 12 16.96 6.59 13.57
C TYR A 12 17.66 7.92 13.85
N LEU A 13 16.90 9.01 14.09
CA LEU A 13 17.44 10.34 14.36
C LEU A 13 18.16 10.43 15.72
N LYS A 14 17.93 9.49 16.63
CA LYS A 14 18.65 9.38 17.92
C LYS A 14 20.16 9.28 17.78
N ASN A 15 20.64 8.86 16.61
CA ASN A 15 22.06 8.72 16.29
C ASN A 15 22.65 9.97 15.64
N TYR A 16 21.90 11.08 15.60
CA TYR A 16 22.31 12.32 14.99
C TYR A 16 22.31 13.46 16.02
N ILE A 17 23.28 14.34 15.90
CA ILE A 17 23.27 15.66 16.52
C ILE A 17 23.16 16.71 15.41
N PHE A 18 22.65 17.88 15.76
CA PHE A 18 22.49 18.99 14.86
C PHE A 18 23.39 20.13 15.30
N VAL A 19 24.29 20.58 14.42
CA VAL A 19 25.35 21.55 14.73
C VAL A 19 25.25 22.71 13.76
N GLU A 20 25.24 23.93 14.29
CA GLU A 20 25.40 25.13 13.45
C GLU A 20 26.87 25.30 13.07
N LEU A 21 27.13 25.50 11.77
CA LEU A 21 28.47 25.73 11.25
C LEU A 21 28.86 27.19 11.45
N SER A 22 30.16 27.48 11.66
CA SER A 22 30.63 28.85 11.78
C SER A 22 30.53 29.58 10.43
N GLU A 23 30.28 30.89 10.47
CA GLU A 23 30.19 31.72 9.26
C GLU A 23 31.46 31.62 8.41
N ASP A 24 32.65 31.66 9.04
CA ASP A 24 33.93 31.49 8.33
C ASP A 24 34.04 30.16 7.57
N PHE A 25 33.40 29.11 8.08
CA PHE A 25 33.36 27.80 7.41
C PHE A 25 32.36 27.81 6.25
N LEU A 26 31.19 28.40 6.44
CA LEU A 26 30.15 28.54 5.43
C LEU A 26 30.59 29.42 4.26
N GLU A 27 31.31 30.54 4.53
CA GLU A 27 31.89 31.38 3.51
C GLU A 27 32.93 30.66 2.65
N ARG A 28 33.79 29.88 3.29
CA ARG A 28 34.79 29.02 2.58
C ARG A 28 34.12 28.00 1.65
N LEU A 29 32.98 27.48 2.02
CA LEU A 29 32.19 26.55 1.20
C LEU A 29 31.29 27.25 0.17
N GLY A 30 31.11 28.57 0.27
CA GLY A 30 30.23 29.35 -0.60
C GLY A 30 28.75 29.05 -0.40
N VAL A 31 28.34 28.71 0.85
CA VAL A 31 26.97 28.27 1.20
C VAL A 31 26.36 29.06 2.37
N SER A 32 26.95 30.18 2.76
CA SER A 32 26.45 31.03 3.85
C SER A 32 25.02 31.52 3.62
N ASP A 33 24.66 31.78 2.37
CA ASP A 33 23.32 32.20 1.97
C ASP A 33 22.25 31.12 2.16
N ILE A 34 22.64 29.84 2.30
CA ILE A 34 21.72 28.70 2.48
C ILE A 34 21.74 28.17 3.89
N LEU A 35 22.95 28.04 4.48
CA LEU A 35 23.15 27.30 5.72
C LEU A 35 23.44 28.19 6.94
N SER A 36 23.48 29.52 6.81
CA SER A 36 23.60 30.40 7.98
C SER A 36 22.41 30.21 8.93
N GLY A 37 22.67 29.90 10.19
CA GLY A 37 21.64 29.57 11.19
C GLY A 37 20.85 28.28 10.93
N VAL A 38 21.30 27.46 9.99
CA VAL A 38 20.69 26.14 9.69
C VAL A 38 21.57 25.05 10.31
N PRO A 39 21.09 24.33 11.32
CA PRO A 39 21.86 23.21 11.90
C PRO A 39 22.00 22.08 10.89
N VAL A 40 23.21 21.54 10.75
CA VAL A 40 23.52 20.41 9.88
C VAL A 40 23.56 19.10 10.66
N PRO A 41 23.08 17.99 10.09
CA PRO A 41 23.05 16.70 10.77
C PRO A 41 24.43 16.03 10.75
N ILE A 42 24.95 15.70 11.92
CA ILE A 42 26.17 14.92 12.09
C ILE A 42 25.79 13.61 12.78
N LYS A 43 26.13 12.48 12.15
CA LYS A 43 25.94 11.18 12.78
C LYS A 43 26.98 10.94 13.85
N ASN A 44 26.65 10.27 14.94
CA ASN A 44 27.57 10.03 16.06
C ASN A 44 28.90 9.41 15.63
N GLU A 45 28.89 8.52 14.61
CA GLU A 45 30.10 7.90 14.05
C GLU A 45 31.01 8.90 13.31
N ASP A 46 30.46 10.01 12.81
CA ASP A 46 31.17 11.03 12.03
C ASP A 46 31.77 12.13 12.91
N MET A 47 31.47 12.13 14.22
CA MET A 47 31.85 13.20 15.14
C MET A 47 33.36 13.50 15.18
N LYS A 48 34.16 12.44 15.16
CA LYS A 48 35.62 12.56 15.16
C LYS A 48 36.13 13.24 13.90
N ASP A 49 35.69 12.73 12.74
CA ASP A 49 36.06 13.29 11.43
C ASP A 49 35.60 14.74 11.30
N PHE A 50 34.40 15.04 11.80
CA PHE A 50 33.86 16.40 11.80
C PHE A 50 34.70 17.35 12.66
N ALA A 51 35.06 16.94 13.90
CA ALA A 51 35.87 17.75 14.82
C ALA A 51 37.29 18.02 14.26
N GLU A 52 37.85 17.09 13.51
CA GLU A 52 39.15 17.22 12.84
C GLU A 52 39.06 17.97 11.48
N GLY A 53 37.89 18.44 11.08
CA GLY A 53 37.64 19.16 9.83
C GLY A 53 37.67 18.28 8.58
N GLY A 54 37.61 16.94 8.76
CA GLY A 54 37.70 15.95 7.69
C GLY A 54 36.36 15.54 7.03
N MET A 55 35.23 16.08 7.48
CA MET A 55 33.94 15.73 6.92
C MET A 55 33.74 16.33 5.51
N SER A 56 33.53 15.49 4.51
CA SER A 56 33.31 15.92 3.15
C SER A 56 31.89 16.46 2.91
N ALA A 57 31.75 17.37 1.92
CA ALA A 57 30.43 17.86 1.46
C ALA A 57 29.50 16.72 1.05
N ALA A 58 30.05 15.67 0.41
CA ALA A 58 29.30 14.48 0.00
C ALA A 58 28.73 13.73 1.22
N ARG A 59 29.51 13.55 2.28
CA ARG A 59 29.05 12.89 3.50
C ARG A 59 27.99 13.72 4.22
N LEU A 60 28.19 15.02 4.32
CA LEU A 60 27.19 15.96 4.86
C LEU A 60 25.89 15.89 4.06
N GLY A 61 25.97 15.91 2.74
CA GLY A 61 24.81 15.76 1.85
C GLY A 61 24.06 14.45 2.09
N GLN A 62 24.76 13.32 2.23
CA GLN A 62 24.13 12.04 2.55
C GLN A 62 23.35 12.08 3.88
N ARG A 63 23.89 12.78 4.91
CA ARG A 63 23.17 12.94 6.17
C ARG A 63 21.92 13.79 6.03
N MET A 64 21.98 14.88 5.24
CA MET A 64 20.83 15.72 4.94
C MET A 64 19.75 14.96 4.15
N VAL A 65 20.14 14.15 3.17
CA VAL A 65 19.23 13.24 2.44
C VAL A 65 18.52 12.31 3.40
N PHE A 66 19.27 11.69 4.30
CA PHE A 66 18.71 10.74 5.28
C PHE A 66 17.69 11.42 6.21
N ILE A 67 18.01 12.62 6.75
CA ILE A 67 17.05 13.39 7.56
C ILE A 67 15.79 13.74 6.77
N THR A 68 15.94 14.21 5.52
CA THR A 68 14.82 14.54 4.63
C THR A 68 13.91 13.33 4.38
N GLY A 69 14.48 12.15 4.27
CA GLY A 69 13.72 10.91 4.12
C GLY A 69 13.04 10.45 5.42
N CYS A 70 13.70 10.63 6.56
CA CYS A 70 13.12 10.29 7.86
C CYS A 70 11.94 11.21 8.22
N ASP A 71 12.10 12.50 8.00
CA ASP A 71 11.09 13.52 8.33
C ASP A 71 11.00 14.59 7.23
N PRO A 72 10.10 14.39 6.24
CA PRO A 72 9.87 15.37 5.19
C PRO A 72 9.34 16.74 5.67
N ALA A 73 8.76 16.79 6.87
CA ALA A 73 8.25 18.01 7.48
C ALA A 73 9.27 18.72 8.39
N PHE A 74 10.50 18.17 8.48
CA PHE A 74 11.56 18.79 9.26
C PHE A 74 11.80 20.23 8.79
N ARG A 75 11.83 21.15 9.76
CA ARG A 75 11.82 22.62 9.51
C ARG A 75 12.90 23.14 8.56
N TYR A 76 13.99 22.42 8.39
CA TYR A 76 15.12 22.83 7.53
C TYR A 76 15.22 22.04 6.21
N VAL A 77 14.22 21.23 5.87
CA VAL A 77 14.23 20.41 4.63
C VAL A 77 14.45 21.26 3.39
N GLU A 78 13.84 22.44 3.29
CA GLU A 78 14.01 23.30 2.11
C GLU A 78 15.44 23.82 1.99
N ALA A 79 16.08 24.21 3.08
CA ALA A 79 17.50 24.61 3.07
C ALA A 79 18.41 23.43 2.69
N TYR A 80 18.10 22.22 3.18
CA TYR A 80 18.84 21.01 2.78
C TYR A 80 18.67 20.69 1.30
N LYS A 81 17.47 20.80 0.75
CA LYS A 81 17.22 20.61 -0.68
C LYS A 81 18.01 21.60 -1.54
N GLU A 82 18.07 22.86 -1.12
CA GLU A 82 18.83 23.89 -1.83
C GLU A 82 20.34 23.63 -1.79
N TYR A 83 20.86 23.28 -0.61
CA TYR A 83 22.26 22.87 -0.45
C TYR A 83 22.59 21.65 -1.34
N LEU A 84 21.76 20.60 -1.29
CA LEU A 84 21.96 19.39 -2.05
C LEU A 84 21.97 19.64 -3.57
N LYS A 85 21.04 20.47 -4.06
CA LYS A 85 21.02 20.88 -5.48
C LYS A 85 22.29 21.61 -5.89
N ARG A 86 22.77 22.54 -5.04
CA ARG A 86 24.00 23.30 -5.31
C ARG A 86 25.25 22.42 -5.26
N ALA A 87 25.31 21.47 -4.32
CA ALA A 87 26.50 20.63 -4.10
C ALA A 87 26.63 19.47 -5.08
N PHE A 88 25.53 18.98 -5.65
CA PHE A 88 25.50 17.76 -6.48
C PHE A 88 24.92 17.96 -7.88
N ASP A 89 24.38 19.13 -8.17
CA ASP A 89 23.75 19.46 -9.45
C ASP A 89 22.80 18.35 -9.96
N ASP A 90 22.87 18.03 -11.25
CA ASP A 90 22.05 17.00 -11.90
C ASP A 90 22.36 15.57 -11.42
N SER A 91 23.50 15.35 -10.75
CA SER A 91 23.88 14.03 -10.25
C SER A 91 23.19 13.63 -8.94
N LEU A 92 22.53 14.58 -8.24
CA LEU A 92 21.94 14.35 -6.92
C LEU A 92 21.01 13.14 -6.89
N LEU A 93 20.02 13.10 -7.77
CA LEU A 93 19.03 12.03 -7.80
C LEU A 93 19.67 10.67 -8.13
N SER A 94 20.60 10.63 -9.09
CA SER A 94 21.28 9.38 -9.45
C SER A 94 22.11 8.81 -8.30
N VAL A 95 22.76 9.67 -7.50
CA VAL A 95 23.52 9.25 -6.31
C VAL A 95 22.59 8.70 -5.22
N ILE A 96 21.46 9.36 -4.98
CA ILE A 96 20.47 8.91 -3.98
C ILE A 96 19.86 7.58 -4.43
N LEU A 97 19.42 7.46 -5.67
CA LEU A 97 18.80 6.26 -6.22
C LEU A 97 19.77 5.07 -6.21
N LYS A 98 21.05 5.30 -6.56
CA LYS A 98 22.07 4.27 -6.45
C LYS A 98 22.24 3.81 -4.99
N SER A 99 22.35 4.73 -4.03
CA SER A 99 22.48 4.39 -2.62
C SER A 99 21.27 3.62 -2.10
N ALA A 100 20.05 3.97 -2.57
CA ALA A 100 18.83 3.27 -2.24
C ALA A 100 18.81 1.85 -2.83
N GLY A 101 19.22 1.70 -4.10
CA GLY A 101 19.35 0.41 -4.77
C GLY A 101 20.34 -0.51 -4.07
N ASP A 102 21.55 0.00 -3.76
CA ASP A 102 22.57 -0.73 -3.00
C ASP A 102 22.05 -1.23 -1.63
N SER A 103 21.14 -0.45 -1.00
CA SER A 103 20.50 -0.84 0.26
C SER A 103 19.44 -1.92 0.04
N MET A 104 18.64 -1.84 -1.04
CA MET A 104 17.70 -2.89 -1.44
C MET A 104 18.42 -4.23 -1.66
N GLU A 105 19.53 -4.23 -2.40
CA GLU A 105 20.33 -5.44 -2.69
C GLU A 105 20.89 -6.09 -1.41
N LYS A 106 21.18 -5.28 -0.38
CA LYS A 106 21.66 -5.76 0.93
C LYS A 106 20.55 -6.21 1.88
N GLY A 107 19.27 -6.06 1.49
CA GLY A 107 18.12 -6.30 2.37
C GLY A 107 17.90 -5.23 3.43
N ASP A 108 18.61 -4.09 3.37
CA ASP A 108 18.35 -2.94 4.26
C ASP A 108 17.21 -2.08 3.72
N PHE A 109 15.98 -2.63 3.80
CA PHE A 109 14.79 -2.01 3.22
C PHE A 109 14.42 -0.71 3.89
N TYR A 110 14.73 -0.53 5.19
CA TYR A 110 14.47 0.74 5.88
C TYR A 110 15.35 1.87 5.35
N THR A 111 16.66 1.64 5.21
CA THR A 111 17.56 2.65 4.63
C THR A 111 17.21 2.91 3.17
N ALA A 112 16.86 1.89 2.40
CA ALA A 112 16.40 2.05 1.02
C ALA A 112 15.13 2.91 0.95
N CYS A 113 14.13 2.60 1.78
CA CYS A 113 12.86 3.31 1.84
C CYS A 113 13.06 4.79 2.22
N ILE A 114 13.90 5.09 3.21
CA ILE A 114 14.26 6.45 3.61
C ILE A 114 14.90 7.22 2.45
N ASN A 115 15.86 6.61 1.74
CA ASN A 115 16.54 7.24 0.62
C ASN A 115 15.60 7.47 -0.58
N TYR A 116 14.76 6.49 -0.95
CA TYR A 116 13.75 6.69 -2.00
C TYR A 116 12.73 7.76 -1.63
N ARG A 117 12.29 7.78 -0.36
CA ARG A 117 11.40 8.82 0.16
C ARG A 117 12.04 10.21 0.05
N ALA A 118 13.32 10.33 0.41
CA ALA A 118 14.09 11.56 0.23
C ALA A 118 14.15 11.97 -1.24
N ALA A 119 14.43 11.03 -2.14
CA ALA A 119 14.44 11.29 -3.58
C ALA A 119 13.10 11.86 -4.07
N VAL A 120 11.97 11.29 -3.63
CA VAL A 120 10.62 11.80 -3.95
C VAL A 120 10.44 13.23 -3.42
N VAL A 121 10.85 13.52 -2.18
CA VAL A 121 10.76 14.86 -1.55
C VAL A 121 11.61 15.89 -2.30
N ILE A 122 12.78 15.51 -2.78
CA ILE A 122 13.71 16.39 -3.51
C ILE A 122 13.23 16.68 -4.93
N GLY A 123 12.24 15.95 -5.43
CA GLY A 123 11.63 16.16 -6.74
C GLY A 123 11.95 15.05 -7.75
N GLY A 124 12.33 13.87 -7.27
CA GLY A 124 12.51 12.68 -8.10
C GLY A 124 11.22 12.22 -8.78
N GLY A 125 11.39 11.62 -9.95
CA GLY A 125 10.31 11.16 -10.81
C GLY A 125 9.82 9.75 -10.53
N MET A 126 9.48 9.03 -11.60
CA MET A 126 8.91 7.69 -11.61
C MET A 126 9.75 6.68 -10.82
N GLU A 127 11.06 6.63 -11.07
CA GLU A 127 11.98 5.69 -10.46
C GLU A 127 12.05 5.86 -8.92
N SER A 128 12.08 7.12 -8.45
CA SER A 128 12.06 7.43 -7.01
C SER A 128 10.78 6.95 -6.33
N LEU A 129 9.62 7.22 -6.96
CA LEU A 129 8.32 6.83 -6.41
C LEU A 129 8.13 5.31 -6.46
N PHE A 130 8.61 4.66 -7.52
CA PHE A 130 8.57 3.20 -7.63
C PHE A 130 9.48 2.53 -6.59
N GLY A 131 10.72 2.97 -6.45
CA GLY A 131 11.63 2.48 -5.43
C GLY A 131 11.06 2.64 -4.01
N TYR A 132 10.40 3.77 -3.74
CA TYR A 132 9.72 4.02 -2.46
C TYR A 132 8.56 3.05 -2.24
N ALA A 133 7.74 2.78 -3.25
CA ALA A 133 6.65 1.80 -3.18
C ALA A 133 7.17 0.38 -2.89
N ILE A 134 8.23 -0.04 -3.60
CA ILE A 134 8.77 -1.41 -3.49
C ILE A 134 9.51 -1.61 -2.17
N SER A 135 10.31 -0.64 -1.72
CA SER A 135 10.96 -0.73 -0.42
C SER A 135 9.95 -0.75 0.73
N SER A 136 8.88 0.04 0.66
CA SER A 136 7.77 -0.03 1.62
C SER A 136 7.10 -1.42 1.60
N ARG A 137 6.91 -2.00 0.40
CA ARG A 137 6.38 -3.34 0.24
C ARG A 137 7.29 -4.39 0.89
N SER A 138 8.59 -4.31 0.70
CA SER A 138 9.55 -5.24 1.29
C SER A 138 9.51 -5.20 2.82
N ILE A 139 9.38 -4.01 3.42
CA ILE A 139 9.26 -3.85 4.87
C ILE A 139 8.02 -4.58 5.40
N TYR A 140 6.83 -4.32 4.86
CA TYR A 140 5.62 -4.94 5.38
C TYR A 140 5.54 -6.45 5.13
N LEU A 141 6.26 -6.98 4.16
CA LEU A 141 6.34 -8.42 3.90
C LEU A 141 7.26 -9.16 4.87
N GLU A 142 8.21 -8.47 5.49
CA GLU A 142 9.15 -9.03 6.46
C GLU A 142 8.80 -8.71 7.91
N SER A 143 7.90 -7.76 8.15
CA SER A 143 7.50 -7.36 9.50
C SER A 143 6.50 -8.34 10.11
N ASP A 144 6.63 -8.55 11.43
CA ASP A 144 5.68 -9.25 12.28
C ASP A 144 4.80 -8.27 13.10
N ASP A 145 5.03 -6.97 13.00
CA ASP A 145 4.29 -5.92 13.72
C ASP A 145 3.08 -5.46 12.90
N GLU A 146 1.87 -5.64 13.43
CA GLU A 146 0.62 -5.36 12.73
C GLU A 146 0.48 -3.86 12.35
N GLU A 147 0.94 -2.94 13.23
CA GLU A 147 0.88 -1.50 12.96
C GLU A 147 1.86 -1.13 11.84
N GLU A 148 3.06 -1.69 11.86
CA GLU A 148 4.05 -1.50 10.81
C GLU A 148 3.56 -2.05 9.48
N ILE A 149 3.07 -3.30 9.47
CA ILE A 149 2.46 -3.94 8.28
C ILE A 149 1.38 -3.04 7.68
N GLY A 150 0.43 -2.58 8.50
CA GLY A 150 -0.67 -1.73 8.04
C GLY A 150 -0.17 -0.43 7.40
N ASN A 151 0.71 0.30 8.08
CA ASN A 151 1.19 1.60 7.61
C ASN A 151 2.04 1.50 6.33
N PHE A 152 2.97 0.54 6.25
CA PHE A 152 3.82 0.37 5.07
C PHE A 152 3.06 -0.23 3.88
N LYS A 153 2.07 -1.09 4.12
CA LYS A 153 1.16 -1.61 3.09
C LYS A 153 0.34 -0.49 2.44
N ASP A 154 -0.27 0.36 3.26
CA ASP A 154 -1.05 1.50 2.79
C ASP A 154 -0.19 2.50 2.01
N GLU A 155 1.02 2.80 2.48
CA GLU A 155 1.94 3.72 1.80
C GLU A 155 2.39 3.15 0.45
N SER A 156 2.77 1.87 0.41
CA SER A 156 3.12 1.19 -0.84
C SER A 156 1.98 1.24 -1.84
N MET A 157 0.75 0.95 -1.41
CA MET A 157 -0.43 1.00 -2.25
C MET A 157 -0.69 2.40 -2.81
N GLU A 158 -0.67 3.44 -1.96
CA GLU A 158 -0.84 4.83 -2.41
C GLU A 158 0.23 5.24 -3.44
N CYS A 159 1.47 4.79 -3.26
CA CYS A 159 2.54 5.06 -4.22
C CYS A 159 2.30 4.39 -5.58
N VAL A 160 1.88 3.12 -5.61
CA VAL A 160 1.59 2.45 -6.89
C VAL A 160 0.34 3.01 -7.57
N GLU A 161 -0.68 3.43 -6.82
CA GLU A 161 -1.83 4.17 -7.38
C GLU A 161 -1.38 5.49 -8.00
N GLN A 162 -0.53 6.26 -7.32
CA GLN A 162 0.03 7.50 -7.88
C GLN A 162 0.87 7.26 -9.14
N LEU A 163 1.61 6.15 -9.19
CA LEU A 163 2.39 5.77 -10.36
C LEU A 163 1.48 5.51 -11.56
N THR A 164 0.40 4.76 -11.43
CA THR A 164 -0.53 4.49 -12.53
C THR A 164 -1.25 5.76 -13.02
N ILE A 165 -1.45 6.76 -12.15
CA ILE A 165 -2.05 8.04 -12.52
C ILE A 165 -1.04 8.94 -13.25
N ARG A 166 0.20 9.04 -12.72
CA ARG A 166 1.23 9.96 -13.27
C ARG A 166 1.98 9.39 -14.47
N TYR A 167 2.12 8.07 -14.50
CA TYR A 167 2.88 7.30 -15.49
C TYR A 167 2.07 6.10 -15.96
N PRO A 168 0.94 6.32 -16.68
CA PRO A 168 -0.01 5.26 -17.02
C PRO A 168 0.60 4.15 -17.92
N GLU A 169 1.67 4.45 -18.64
CA GLU A 169 2.40 3.48 -19.49
C GLU A 169 3.42 2.64 -18.71
N PHE A 170 3.60 2.87 -17.42
CA PHE A 170 4.56 2.14 -16.59
C PHE A 170 3.99 0.80 -16.12
N ALA A 171 4.19 -0.25 -16.92
CA ALA A 171 3.64 -1.58 -16.68
C ALA A 171 3.89 -2.13 -15.25
N PRO A 172 5.09 -2.01 -14.63
CA PRO A 172 5.32 -2.52 -13.28
C PRO A 172 4.35 -1.95 -12.22
N ALA A 173 3.91 -0.70 -12.35
CA ALA A 173 2.93 -0.15 -11.42
C ALA A 173 1.60 -0.91 -11.45
N HIS A 174 1.11 -1.25 -12.64
CA HIS A 174 -0.12 -2.03 -12.82
C HIS A 174 0.02 -3.47 -12.30
N TYR A 175 1.21 -4.08 -12.43
CA TYR A 175 1.53 -5.38 -11.85
C TYR A 175 1.34 -5.38 -10.33
N TYR A 176 2.01 -4.45 -9.62
CA TYR A 176 1.93 -4.36 -8.16
C TYR A 176 0.57 -3.88 -7.67
N LEU A 177 -0.10 -2.99 -8.42
CA LEU A 177 -1.45 -2.52 -8.08
C LEU A 177 -2.46 -3.68 -8.12
N GLY A 178 -2.35 -4.57 -9.09
CA GLY A 178 -3.19 -5.77 -9.16
C GLY A 178 -3.05 -6.66 -7.93
N TYR A 179 -1.84 -6.86 -7.43
CA TYR A 179 -1.60 -7.59 -6.17
C TYR A 179 -2.14 -6.84 -4.95
N ALA A 180 -1.97 -5.53 -4.89
CA ALA A 180 -2.52 -4.73 -3.80
C ALA A 180 -4.05 -4.89 -3.72
N TYR A 181 -4.75 -4.77 -4.84
CA TYR A 181 -6.20 -4.97 -4.91
C TYR A 181 -6.63 -6.42 -4.63
N LEU A 182 -5.86 -7.42 -5.10
CA LEU A 182 -6.13 -8.83 -4.79
C LEU A 182 -6.11 -9.08 -3.28
N ASN A 183 -5.08 -8.57 -2.59
CA ASN A 183 -4.91 -8.72 -1.14
C ASN A 183 -5.99 -7.99 -0.32
N MET A 184 -6.71 -7.06 -0.94
CA MET A 184 -7.87 -6.37 -0.35
C MET A 184 -9.21 -7.06 -0.69
N GLY A 185 -9.18 -8.13 -1.49
CA GLY A 185 -10.41 -8.78 -1.99
C GLY A 185 -11.17 -7.96 -3.04
N LEU A 186 -10.52 -6.97 -3.66
CA LEU A 186 -11.08 -6.12 -4.70
C LEU A 186 -10.79 -6.73 -6.08
N TYR A 187 -11.42 -7.86 -6.37
CA TYR A 187 -11.10 -8.73 -7.51
C TYR A 187 -11.33 -8.05 -8.86
N ILE A 188 -12.39 -7.24 -8.99
CA ILE A 188 -12.67 -6.46 -10.21
C ILE A 188 -11.53 -5.47 -10.48
N LYS A 189 -11.09 -4.74 -9.46
CA LYS A 189 -9.98 -3.79 -9.58
C LYS A 189 -8.66 -4.49 -9.89
N ALA A 190 -8.39 -5.63 -9.23
CA ALA A 190 -7.20 -6.45 -9.51
C ALA A 190 -7.18 -6.91 -10.98
N LYS A 191 -8.31 -7.42 -11.47
CA LYS A 191 -8.46 -7.84 -12.87
C LYS A 191 -8.20 -6.69 -13.85
N LEU A 192 -8.70 -5.48 -13.57
CA LEU A 192 -8.48 -4.31 -14.43
C LEU A 192 -7.01 -3.92 -14.46
N ALA A 193 -6.37 -3.78 -13.29
CA ALA A 193 -4.95 -3.44 -13.20
C ALA A 193 -4.06 -4.46 -13.94
N TRP A 194 -4.32 -5.75 -13.77
CA TRP A 194 -3.56 -6.78 -14.46
C TRP A 194 -3.84 -6.86 -15.97
N LYS A 195 -5.03 -6.51 -16.43
CA LYS A 195 -5.27 -6.35 -17.88
C LYS A 195 -4.45 -5.22 -18.49
N ASP A 196 -4.35 -4.09 -17.77
CA ASP A 196 -3.51 -2.97 -18.20
C ASP A 196 -2.02 -3.39 -18.20
N PHE A 197 -1.57 -4.11 -17.16
CA PHE A 197 -0.22 -4.69 -17.13
C PHE A 197 0.06 -5.58 -18.35
N VAL A 198 -0.84 -6.52 -18.68
CA VAL A 198 -0.65 -7.42 -19.84
C VAL A 198 -0.57 -6.63 -21.13
N LYS A 199 -1.48 -5.68 -21.34
CA LYS A 199 -1.49 -4.82 -22.54
C LYS A 199 -0.20 -4.04 -22.72
N LEU A 200 0.30 -3.40 -21.63
CA LEU A 200 1.52 -2.61 -21.65
C LEU A 200 2.77 -3.48 -21.75
N GLY A 201 2.79 -4.61 -21.04
CA GLY A 201 3.91 -5.55 -21.05
C GLY A 201 4.13 -6.19 -22.43
N GLU A 202 3.07 -6.53 -23.16
CA GLU A 202 3.17 -7.04 -24.53
C GLU A 202 3.78 -6.00 -25.49
N SER A 203 3.45 -4.73 -25.31
CA SER A 203 4.01 -3.64 -26.12
C SER A 203 5.48 -3.39 -25.78
N ALA A 204 5.83 -3.38 -24.50
CA ALA A 204 7.19 -3.15 -24.02
C ALA A 204 8.13 -4.33 -24.32
N PHE A 205 7.62 -5.57 -24.35
CA PHE A 205 8.40 -6.77 -24.64
C PHE A 205 9.08 -6.75 -26.02
N SER A 206 8.48 -6.07 -26.99
CA SER A 206 9.02 -5.91 -28.34
C SER A 206 10.25 -4.98 -28.39
N GLU A 207 10.52 -4.20 -27.34
CA GLU A 207 11.56 -3.15 -27.29
C GLU A 207 12.64 -3.39 -26.20
N ALA A 208 12.49 -4.41 -25.33
CA ALA A 208 13.30 -4.61 -24.14
C ALA A 208 14.64 -5.29 -24.37
N ASN A 209 15.64 -4.93 -23.55
CA ASN A 209 16.93 -5.63 -23.42
C ASN A 209 16.76 -7.00 -22.73
N SER A 210 17.73 -7.91 -22.89
CA SER A 210 17.58 -9.34 -22.58
C SER A 210 17.12 -9.71 -21.16
N ASN A 211 17.61 -9.03 -20.10
CA ASN A 211 17.28 -9.38 -18.72
C ASN A 211 15.89 -8.87 -18.29
N ASP A 212 15.54 -7.64 -18.69
CA ASP A 212 14.22 -7.06 -18.43
C ASP A 212 13.13 -7.83 -19.21
N ALA A 213 13.48 -8.35 -20.38
CA ALA A 213 12.61 -9.18 -21.20
C ALA A 213 12.26 -10.53 -20.55
N GLU A 214 13.21 -11.19 -19.87
CA GLU A 214 12.96 -12.48 -19.19
C GLU A 214 12.01 -12.29 -18.00
N PHE A 215 12.28 -11.29 -17.13
CA PHE A 215 11.38 -10.95 -16.03
C PHE A 215 9.96 -10.61 -16.53
N MET A 216 9.86 -9.77 -17.56
CA MET A 216 8.56 -9.36 -18.11
C MET A 216 7.79 -10.55 -18.69
N LYS A 217 8.49 -11.48 -19.35
CA LYS A 217 7.91 -12.70 -19.90
C LYS A 217 7.30 -13.58 -18.82
N ASP A 218 8.04 -13.82 -17.74
CA ASP A 218 7.58 -14.66 -16.62
C ASP A 218 6.40 -14.00 -15.89
N ALA A 219 6.47 -12.69 -15.65
CA ALA A 219 5.38 -11.91 -15.08
C ALA A 219 4.11 -11.93 -15.94
N LEU A 220 4.24 -11.87 -17.28
CA LEU A 220 3.11 -11.96 -18.19
C LEU A 220 2.44 -13.35 -18.15
N ILE A 221 3.22 -14.43 -18.06
CA ILE A 221 2.69 -15.79 -17.92
C ILE A 221 1.94 -15.91 -16.60
N GLU A 222 2.57 -15.52 -15.49
CA GLU A 222 1.98 -15.56 -14.17
C GLU A 222 0.65 -14.78 -14.10
N ILE A 223 0.62 -13.56 -14.61
CA ILE A 223 -0.57 -12.72 -14.52
C ILE A 223 -1.72 -13.25 -15.41
N ARG A 224 -1.43 -13.87 -16.53
CA ARG A 224 -2.48 -14.53 -17.34
C ARG A 224 -3.13 -15.69 -16.58
N GLU A 225 -2.35 -16.54 -15.93
CA GLU A 225 -2.88 -17.62 -15.09
C GLU A 225 -3.74 -17.07 -13.93
N ARG A 226 -3.28 -15.98 -13.29
CA ARG A 226 -4.04 -15.32 -12.23
C ARG A 226 -5.34 -14.69 -12.74
N LEU A 227 -5.34 -14.11 -13.92
CA LEU A 227 -6.56 -13.56 -14.55
C LEU A 227 -7.61 -14.65 -14.82
N GLU A 228 -7.19 -15.85 -15.23
CA GLU A 228 -8.08 -17.01 -15.36
C GLU A 228 -8.63 -17.44 -14.00
N ALA A 229 -7.78 -17.51 -12.97
CA ALA A 229 -8.20 -17.86 -11.62
C ALA A 229 -9.17 -16.83 -11.01
N LEU A 230 -9.12 -15.58 -11.44
CA LEU A 230 -10.01 -14.51 -10.97
C LEU A 230 -11.42 -14.53 -11.60
N GLU A 231 -11.71 -15.39 -12.57
CA GLU A 231 -13.03 -15.36 -13.23
C GLU A 231 -14.18 -15.57 -12.24
N SER A 232 -14.08 -16.57 -11.36
CA SER A 232 -15.10 -16.85 -10.35
C SER A 232 -15.18 -15.79 -9.25
N PRO A 233 -14.07 -15.38 -8.59
CA PRO A 233 -14.09 -14.28 -7.61
C PRO A 233 -14.68 -12.97 -8.16
N VAL A 234 -14.35 -12.59 -9.36
CA VAL A 234 -14.90 -11.38 -10.02
C VAL A 234 -16.41 -11.49 -10.21
N LYS A 235 -16.92 -12.63 -10.69
CA LYS A 235 -18.37 -12.83 -10.86
C LYS A 235 -19.09 -12.76 -9.51
N ILE A 236 -18.50 -13.33 -8.46
CA ILE A 236 -19.09 -13.25 -7.11
C ILE A 236 -19.13 -11.79 -6.63
N GLU A 237 -18.03 -11.03 -6.81
CA GLU A 237 -18.01 -9.60 -6.45
C GLU A 237 -19.04 -8.80 -7.25
N GLU A 238 -19.18 -9.06 -8.56
CA GLU A 238 -20.21 -8.45 -9.40
C GLU A 238 -21.63 -8.75 -8.90
N GLY A 239 -21.91 -9.99 -8.52
CA GLY A 239 -23.19 -10.40 -7.94
C GLY A 239 -23.48 -9.68 -6.64
N CYS A 240 -22.51 -9.61 -5.71
CA CYS A 240 -22.62 -8.87 -4.46
C CYS A 240 -22.88 -7.38 -4.72
N ASN A 241 -22.18 -6.77 -5.66
CA ASN A 241 -22.37 -5.37 -6.03
C ASN A 241 -23.76 -5.09 -6.61
N HIS A 242 -24.35 -6.06 -7.34
CA HIS A 242 -25.75 -5.96 -7.78
C HIS A 242 -26.71 -5.96 -6.59
N VAL A 243 -26.51 -6.82 -5.60
CA VAL A 243 -27.33 -6.84 -4.37
C VAL A 243 -27.21 -5.54 -3.58
N ILE A 244 -25.98 -5.03 -3.38
CA ILE A 244 -25.71 -3.73 -2.72
C ILE A 244 -26.46 -2.60 -3.44
N ALA A 245 -26.50 -2.63 -4.77
CA ALA A 245 -27.20 -1.64 -5.59
C ALA A 245 -28.74 -1.86 -5.66
N GLY A 246 -29.31 -2.78 -4.87
CA GLY A 246 -30.74 -3.09 -4.84
C GLY A 246 -31.27 -3.88 -6.03
N ARG A 247 -30.39 -4.41 -6.89
CA ARG A 247 -30.74 -5.23 -8.05
C ARG A 247 -30.74 -6.70 -7.66
N PHE A 248 -31.69 -7.09 -6.79
CA PHE A 248 -31.69 -8.39 -6.10
C PHE A 248 -31.81 -9.58 -7.03
N ASP A 249 -32.74 -9.55 -8.01
CA ASP A 249 -32.90 -10.64 -8.99
C ASP A 249 -31.61 -10.88 -9.76
N LYS A 250 -30.98 -9.81 -10.27
CA LYS A 250 -29.73 -9.91 -11.02
C LYS A 250 -28.57 -10.40 -10.17
N GLY A 251 -28.46 -9.91 -8.91
CA GLY A 251 -27.47 -10.40 -7.96
C GLY A 251 -27.66 -11.88 -7.67
N MET A 252 -28.88 -12.34 -7.47
CA MET A 252 -29.25 -13.72 -7.24
C MET A 252 -28.85 -14.60 -8.44
N ASP A 253 -29.22 -14.23 -9.67
CA ASP A 253 -28.88 -14.98 -10.89
C ASP A 253 -27.37 -15.18 -11.07
N ILE A 254 -26.57 -14.18 -10.69
CA ILE A 254 -25.11 -14.25 -10.77
C ILE A 254 -24.53 -15.12 -9.65
N LEU A 255 -25.06 -15.04 -8.42
CA LEU A 255 -24.51 -15.72 -7.24
C LEU A 255 -24.97 -17.19 -7.12
N GLU A 256 -26.19 -17.52 -7.54
CA GLU A 256 -26.75 -18.89 -7.38
C GLU A 256 -25.86 -20.02 -7.94
N PRO A 257 -25.20 -19.87 -9.12
CA PRO A 257 -24.32 -20.91 -9.65
C PRO A 257 -23.14 -21.28 -8.75
N PHE A 258 -22.77 -20.42 -7.80
CA PHE A 258 -21.64 -20.64 -6.90
C PHE A 258 -22.04 -21.30 -5.56
N VAL A 259 -23.33 -21.51 -5.29
CA VAL A 259 -23.84 -22.07 -4.02
C VAL A 259 -23.27 -23.46 -3.73
N GLU A 260 -23.10 -24.29 -4.76
CA GLU A 260 -22.58 -25.66 -4.65
C GLU A 260 -21.04 -25.71 -4.65
N SER A 261 -20.37 -24.59 -4.80
CA SER A 261 -18.91 -24.53 -4.81
C SER A 261 -18.37 -24.77 -3.40
N LYS A 262 -17.59 -25.82 -3.21
CA LYS A 262 -16.92 -26.14 -1.95
C LYS A 262 -15.83 -25.12 -1.55
N ALA A 263 -15.43 -24.28 -2.47
CA ALA A 263 -14.38 -23.25 -2.25
C ALA A 263 -14.91 -21.97 -1.60
N ILE A 264 -16.23 -21.79 -1.44
CA ILE A 264 -16.78 -20.57 -0.85
C ILE A 264 -16.75 -20.66 0.67
N THR A 265 -15.69 -20.12 1.24
CA THR A 265 -15.49 -19.93 2.69
C THR A 265 -15.63 -18.45 3.08
N TRP A 266 -16.17 -17.62 2.20
CA TRP A 266 -16.29 -16.18 2.37
C TRP A 266 -17.70 -15.82 2.82
N TRP A 267 -17.84 -15.37 4.08
CA TRP A 267 -19.16 -15.08 4.66
C TRP A 267 -19.97 -14.03 3.88
N PRO A 268 -19.38 -12.96 3.26
CA PRO A 268 -20.17 -11.98 2.54
C PRO A 268 -20.93 -12.55 1.35
N PHE A 269 -20.40 -13.59 0.67
CA PHE A 269 -21.14 -14.29 -0.37
C PHE A 269 -22.49 -14.80 0.13
N HIS A 270 -22.49 -15.52 1.25
CA HIS A 270 -23.70 -16.05 1.84
C HIS A 270 -24.63 -14.96 2.36
N TYR A 271 -24.05 -13.90 2.93
CA TYR A 271 -24.82 -12.73 3.39
C TYR A 271 -25.56 -12.04 2.23
N TYR A 272 -24.88 -11.65 1.16
CA TYR A 272 -25.49 -10.93 0.06
C TYR A 272 -26.48 -11.81 -0.71
N LEU A 273 -26.19 -13.09 -0.91
CA LEU A 273 -27.15 -14.03 -1.50
C LEU A 273 -28.39 -14.20 -0.60
N GLY A 274 -28.20 -14.28 0.71
CA GLY A 274 -29.26 -14.30 1.71
C GLY A 274 -30.15 -13.07 1.63
N VAL A 275 -29.54 -11.86 1.52
CA VAL A 275 -30.26 -10.60 1.32
C VAL A 275 -31.07 -10.64 0.03
N ALA A 276 -30.48 -11.08 -1.10
CA ALA A 276 -31.19 -11.17 -2.37
C ALA A 276 -32.41 -12.08 -2.24
N TYR A 277 -32.26 -13.28 -1.68
CA TYR A 277 -33.39 -14.20 -1.45
C TYR A 277 -34.47 -13.58 -0.55
N PHE A 278 -34.05 -12.90 0.53
CA PHE A 278 -35.02 -12.27 1.43
C PHE A 278 -35.84 -11.18 0.73
N ARG A 279 -35.19 -10.31 -0.02
CA ARG A 279 -35.87 -9.22 -0.76
C ARG A 279 -36.76 -9.77 -1.91
N CYS A 280 -36.43 -10.94 -2.46
CA CYS A 280 -37.26 -11.65 -3.45
C CYS A 280 -38.32 -12.56 -2.81
N GLY A 281 -38.46 -12.59 -1.48
CA GLY A 281 -39.47 -13.37 -0.77
C GLY A 281 -39.18 -14.88 -0.62
N LEU A 282 -37.95 -15.30 -0.95
CA LEU A 282 -37.50 -16.70 -0.87
C LEU A 282 -36.97 -17.01 0.56
N LEU A 283 -37.87 -16.96 1.54
CA LEU A 283 -37.55 -16.93 2.98
C LEU A 283 -36.74 -18.14 3.46
N ASP A 284 -37.06 -19.36 3.01
CA ASP A 284 -36.33 -20.57 3.41
C ASP A 284 -34.89 -20.59 2.86
N LYS A 285 -34.71 -20.13 1.62
CA LYS A 285 -33.37 -19.97 1.02
C LYS A 285 -32.57 -18.90 1.76
N ALA A 286 -33.20 -17.79 2.10
CA ALA A 286 -32.57 -16.70 2.88
C ALA A 286 -32.11 -17.17 4.26
N GLU A 287 -32.98 -17.91 5.01
CA GLU A 287 -32.65 -18.51 6.29
C GLU A 287 -31.38 -19.39 6.18
N ALA A 288 -31.35 -20.25 5.16
CA ALA A 288 -30.19 -21.14 4.95
C ALA A 288 -28.90 -20.36 4.72
N ARG A 289 -28.93 -19.36 3.83
CA ARG A 289 -27.71 -18.57 3.51
C ARG A 289 -27.23 -17.73 4.69
N PHE A 290 -28.11 -17.07 5.45
CA PHE A 290 -27.70 -16.35 6.65
C PHE A 290 -27.11 -17.25 7.73
N LYS A 291 -27.63 -18.48 7.86
CA LYS A 291 -27.02 -19.47 8.77
C LYS A 291 -25.63 -19.89 8.32
N ASP A 292 -25.40 -20.05 7.01
CA ASP A 292 -24.08 -20.35 6.48
C ASP A 292 -23.10 -19.18 6.69
N ALA A 293 -23.55 -17.94 6.52
CA ALA A 293 -22.76 -16.75 6.84
C ALA A 293 -22.35 -16.74 8.31
N LEU A 294 -23.29 -17.04 9.25
CA LEU A 294 -23.00 -17.07 10.69
C LEU A 294 -22.15 -18.27 11.14
N LYS A 295 -22.02 -19.34 10.33
CA LYS A 295 -21.03 -20.39 10.59
C LYS A 295 -19.60 -19.90 10.33
N LEU A 296 -19.43 -19.02 9.35
CA LEU A 296 -18.14 -18.46 8.95
C LEU A 296 -17.75 -17.23 9.78
N ASP A 297 -18.74 -16.40 10.13
CA ASP A 297 -18.58 -15.23 11.01
C ASP A 297 -19.70 -15.22 12.07
N PRO A 298 -19.47 -15.89 13.22
CA PRO A 298 -20.49 -16.00 14.28
C PRO A 298 -20.83 -14.69 14.98
N SER A 299 -20.02 -13.66 14.80
CA SER A 299 -20.21 -12.32 15.42
C SER A 299 -20.85 -11.29 14.48
N ASN A 300 -21.20 -11.67 13.26
CA ASN A 300 -21.71 -10.75 12.26
C ASN A 300 -23.09 -10.18 12.62
N ILE A 301 -23.11 -8.94 13.13
CA ILE A 301 -24.33 -8.24 13.58
C ILE A 301 -25.32 -8.05 12.44
N ALA A 302 -24.84 -7.64 11.26
CA ALA A 302 -25.68 -7.40 10.09
C ALA A 302 -26.44 -8.67 9.68
N THR A 303 -25.74 -9.80 9.63
CA THR A 303 -26.35 -11.10 9.32
C THR A 303 -27.39 -11.53 10.36
N MET A 304 -27.10 -11.31 11.66
CA MET A 304 -28.06 -11.63 12.73
C MET A 304 -29.34 -10.79 12.61
N ARG A 305 -29.22 -9.51 12.29
CA ARG A 305 -30.36 -8.59 12.10
C ARG A 305 -31.21 -9.00 10.90
N GLU A 306 -30.60 -9.29 9.74
CA GLU A 306 -31.33 -9.78 8.57
C GLU A 306 -32.02 -11.13 8.85
N LEU A 307 -31.34 -12.07 9.51
CA LEU A 307 -31.92 -13.36 9.88
C LEU A 307 -33.09 -13.21 10.87
N SER A 308 -33.00 -12.27 11.82
CA SER A 308 -34.11 -11.91 12.69
C SER A 308 -35.32 -11.44 11.87
N GLY A 309 -35.11 -10.59 10.87
CA GLY A 309 -36.15 -10.15 9.96
C GLY A 309 -36.81 -11.31 9.19
N VAL A 310 -36.01 -12.26 8.68
CA VAL A 310 -36.54 -13.47 8.03
C VAL A 310 -37.44 -14.27 8.99
N TYR A 311 -37.04 -14.45 10.26
CA TYR A 311 -37.84 -15.16 11.25
C TYR A 311 -39.14 -14.42 11.61
N ASP A 312 -39.17 -13.08 11.64
CA ASP A 312 -40.38 -12.32 11.82
C ASP A 312 -41.39 -12.61 10.68
N TYR A 313 -40.92 -12.60 9.43
CA TYR A 313 -41.77 -12.93 8.26
C TYR A 313 -42.25 -14.39 8.26
N LEU A 314 -41.46 -15.32 8.78
CA LEU A 314 -41.83 -16.72 8.96
C LEU A 314 -42.73 -16.99 10.16
N GLY A 315 -43.04 -15.94 10.98
CA GLY A 315 -43.82 -16.06 12.21
C GLY A 315 -43.09 -16.73 13.37
N LYS A 316 -41.78 -16.97 13.26
CA LYS A 316 -40.95 -17.62 14.29
C LYS A 316 -40.42 -16.61 15.31
N LYS A 317 -41.32 -15.99 16.08
CA LYS A 317 -41.04 -14.85 16.97
C LYS A 317 -39.91 -15.09 17.97
N ASP A 318 -39.84 -16.29 18.59
CA ASP A 318 -38.79 -16.61 19.56
C ASP A 318 -37.40 -16.63 18.93
N MET A 319 -37.31 -17.10 17.68
CA MET A 319 -36.07 -17.09 16.92
C MET A 319 -35.67 -15.69 16.50
N ALA A 320 -36.62 -14.87 16.07
CA ALA A 320 -36.40 -13.49 15.73
C ALA A 320 -35.83 -12.71 16.93
N GLU A 321 -36.47 -12.82 18.09
CA GLU A 321 -36.03 -12.17 19.32
C GLU A 321 -34.62 -12.67 19.77
N LYS A 322 -34.36 -13.98 19.67
CA LYS A 322 -33.06 -14.57 19.99
C LYS A 322 -31.92 -13.93 19.18
N TYR A 323 -32.08 -13.79 17.87
CA TYR A 323 -31.02 -13.22 17.03
C TYR A 323 -30.90 -11.71 17.18
N ARG A 324 -31.99 -11.00 17.47
CA ARG A 324 -31.96 -9.57 17.80
C ARG A 324 -31.16 -9.31 19.08
N LYS A 325 -31.47 -10.05 20.17
CA LYS A 325 -30.73 -9.95 21.43
C LYS A 325 -29.26 -10.28 21.29
N LYS A 326 -28.91 -11.26 20.41
CA LYS A 326 -27.51 -11.58 20.16
C LYS A 326 -26.79 -10.42 19.44
N ALA A 327 -27.41 -9.82 18.44
CA ALA A 327 -26.85 -8.67 17.73
C ALA A 327 -26.61 -7.49 18.69
N ASP A 328 -27.64 -7.15 19.50
CA ASP A 328 -27.56 -6.05 20.48
C ASP A 328 -26.45 -6.32 21.53
N ALA A 329 -26.33 -7.55 22.02
CA ALA A 329 -25.31 -7.91 23.02
C ALA A 329 -23.86 -7.86 22.49
N ILE A 330 -23.64 -7.94 21.18
CA ILE A 330 -22.32 -7.76 20.55
C ILE A 330 -22.05 -6.28 20.36
N GLU A 331 -23.04 -5.52 19.85
CA GLU A 331 -22.94 -4.08 19.62
C GLU A 331 -22.66 -3.28 20.90
N ASP A 332 -23.24 -3.70 22.04
CA ASP A 332 -23.01 -3.08 23.35
C ASP A 332 -21.59 -3.31 23.93
N ARG A 333 -20.77 -4.16 23.29
CA ARG A 333 -19.40 -4.49 23.72
C ARG A 333 -18.30 -3.82 22.89
N GLU A 334 -18.65 -3.30 21.72
CA GLU A 334 -17.77 -2.53 20.84
C GLU A 334 -17.80 -1.04 21.21
#